data_672720364c9b42ed1de879cd3799d1ed
#
_entry.id   672720364c9b42ed1de879cd3799d1ed
#
_cell.length_a   1.000
_cell.length_b   1.000
_cell.length_c   1.000
_cell.angle_alpha   90.00
_cell.angle_beta   90.00
_cell.angle_gamma   90.00
#
_symmetry.space_group_name_H-M   'P 1'
#
loop_
_entity.id
_entity.type
_entity.pdbx_description
1 polymer ?
#
loop_
_entity_poly.entity_id
_entity_poly.type
_entity_poly.pdbx_seq_one_letter_code
_entity_poly.pdbx_strand_id
1 'polypeptide(L)'
;MASRLPVYLFTGFLEGGKTHIIQESMEDQKFNSGEKTLIIQCEEGVDELDPTRFYGQNVYLEQIEDEADFTKENLLAMAKKHRLDRVVIEYNGMWLLNTLYENLPENWVIYQEMMFADANTFLSYNANMRQLMVDKLQGCEMIVLNRTPENIDKDEIHKVIRGISRRTAITYDYPDGHVEYDEIEDPLPFDIDAPVVVIEDGDYALFYRDLSEEMEKYDGKTVRFKGIVARDGGNILAGRHVMTCCADDIAYHPLVCVFSQPSTLKTRDWVTLTGKIKLEKHKLYRGVGPVLYVTETTFAVPPAQEVATFY
;
A
#
# COMPACT_ATOMS: atom_id res chain seq x y z
N MET A 1 0.33 -26.81 14.68
CA MET A 1 0.30 -25.65 13.79
C MET A 1 1.72 -25.41 13.35
N ALA A 2 2.00 -25.26 12.04
CA ALA A 2 3.34 -24.90 11.59
C ALA A 2 3.69 -23.52 12.18
N SER A 3 4.91 -23.36 12.68
CA SER A 3 5.40 -22.06 13.18
C SER A 3 5.32 -21.04 12.04
N ARG A 4 4.77 -19.86 12.30
CA ARG A 4 4.80 -18.76 11.34
C ARG A 4 6.25 -18.29 11.19
N LEU A 5 6.70 -18.14 9.94
CA LEU A 5 8.03 -17.67 9.60
C LEU A 5 7.94 -16.21 9.17
N PRO A 6 8.52 -15.26 9.91
CA PRO A 6 8.47 -13.84 9.56
C PRO A 6 9.34 -13.56 8.33
N VAL A 7 8.80 -12.73 7.43
CA VAL A 7 9.46 -12.24 6.23
C VAL A 7 9.66 -10.73 6.34
N TYR A 8 10.89 -10.27 6.18
CA TYR A 8 11.25 -8.88 6.01
C TYR A 8 11.44 -8.63 4.52
N LEU A 9 10.57 -7.83 3.93
CA LEU A 9 10.53 -7.57 2.50
C LEU A 9 11.12 -6.20 2.18
N PHE A 10 12.17 -6.20 1.36
CA PHE A 10 12.87 -5.02 0.88
C PHE A 10 12.55 -4.84 -0.59
N THR A 11 11.83 -3.78 -0.91
CA THR A 11 11.38 -3.43 -2.26
C THR A 11 12.02 -2.12 -2.74
N GLY A 12 11.81 -1.77 -3.98
CA GLY A 12 12.36 -0.55 -4.60
C GLY A 12 13.22 -0.88 -5.82
N PHE A 13 13.52 0.15 -6.60
CA PHE A 13 14.28 -0.01 -7.84
C PHE A 13 15.75 -0.34 -7.59
N LEU A 14 16.42 -0.78 -8.66
CA LEU A 14 17.84 -1.06 -8.65
C LEU A 14 18.61 0.17 -8.11
N GLU A 15 19.67 -0.08 -7.34
CA GLU A 15 20.48 0.95 -6.68
C GLU A 15 19.71 1.86 -5.69
N GLY A 16 18.47 1.47 -5.32
CA GLY A 16 17.71 2.14 -4.28
C GLY A 16 18.31 2.04 -2.88
N GLY A 17 19.37 1.22 -2.67
CA GLY A 17 20.06 1.02 -1.39
C GLY A 17 19.57 -0.18 -0.60
N LYS A 18 18.76 -1.08 -1.18
CA LYS A 18 18.28 -2.30 -0.52
C LYS A 18 19.41 -3.16 0.02
N THR A 19 20.36 -3.53 -0.86
CA THR A 19 21.52 -4.37 -0.51
C THR A 19 22.33 -3.77 0.62
N HIS A 20 22.56 -2.44 0.59
CA HIS A 20 23.31 -1.74 1.61
C HIS A 20 22.67 -1.85 2.99
N ILE A 21 21.37 -1.56 3.10
CA ILE A 21 20.68 -1.63 4.41
C ILE A 21 20.53 -3.08 4.90
N ILE A 22 20.40 -4.07 4.00
CA ILE A 22 20.42 -5.48 4.36
C ILE A 22 21.80 -5.83 4.95
N GLN A 23 22.90 -5.37 4.32
CA GLN A 23 24.26 -5.57 4.82
C GLN A 23 24.42 -4.98 6.22
N GLU A 24 24.08 -3.71 6.42
CA GLU A 24 24.16 -3.05 7.72
C GLU A 24 23.31 -3.76 8.79
N SER A 25 22.10 -4.19 8.42
CA SER A 25 21.22 -4.94 9.32
C SER A 25 21.84 -6.27 9.74
N MET A 26 22.52 -6.96 8.84
CA MET A 26 23.20 -8.23 9.17
C MET A 26 24.49 -8.02 9.98
N GLU A 27 25.11 -6.85 9.88
CA GLU A 27 26.26 -6.46 10.70
C GLU A 27 25.84 -6.01 12.12
N ASP A 28 24.61 -5.51 12.28
CA ASP A 28 24.13 -5.05 13.59
C ASP A 28 23.74 -6.22 14.49
N GLN A 29 24.41 -6.31 15.64
CA GLN A 29 24.14 -7.33 16.68
C GLN A 29 22.70 -7.31 17.18
N LYS A 30 22.04 -6.15 17.19
CA LYS A 30 20.66 -6.04 17.69
C LYS A 30 19.67 -6.67 16.76
N PHE A 31 19.88 -6.52 15.45
CA PHE A 31 19.02 -7.12 14.44
C PHE A 31 19.41 -8.59 14.19
N ASN A 32 20.70 -8.90 14.13
CA ASN A 32 21.22 -10.24 13.86
C ASN A 32 21.85 -10.85 15.11
N SER A 33 20.99 -11.17 16.10
CA SER A 33 21.44 -11.67 17.41
C SER A 33 21.69 -13.19 17.46
N GLY A 34 21.62 -13.88 16.31
CA GLY A 34 21.89 -15.31 16.17
C GLY A 34 20.75 -16.10 15.54
N GLU A 35 19.69 -15.41 15.07
CA GLU A 35 18.59 -16.01 14.32
C GLU A 35 19.09 -16.61 13.01
N LYS A 36 18.55 -17.78 12.67
CA LYS A 36 18.81 -18.42 11.38
C LYS A 36 18.04 -17.70 10.29
N THR A 37 18.75 -16.88 9.55
CA THR A 37 18.20 -15.99 8.53
C THR A 37 18.50 -16.54 7.14
N LEU A 38 17.47 -16.68 6.32
CA LEU A 38 17.62 -16.87 4.87
C LEU A 38 17.47 -15.52 4.19
N ILE A 39 18.47 -15.10 3.45
CA ILE A 39 18.38 -13.94 2.55
C ILE A 39 18.17 -14.47 1.13
N ILE A 40 17.12 -14.00 0.47
CA ILE A 40 16.82 -14.29 -0.93
C ILE A 40 17.01 -13.00 -1.72
N GLN A 41 18.02 -12.98 -2.59
CA GLN A 41 18.28 -11.87 -3.50
C GLN A 41 17.64 -12.16 -4.86
N CYS A 42 16.76 -11.24 -5.32
CA CYS A 42 16.09 -11.35 -6.61
C CYS A 42 16.64 -10.32 -7.63
N GLU A 43 17.75 -9.68 -7.31
CA GLU A 43 18.32 -8.61 -8.13
C GLU A 43 19.84 -8.59 -7.96
N GLU A 44 20.58 -8.43 -9.07
CA GLU A 44 22.01 -8.16 -9.05
C GLU A 44 22.23 -6.67 -9.21
N GLY A 45 22.85 -6.03 -8.22
CA GLY A 45 23.24 -4.62 -8.22
C GLY A 45 24.75 -4.45 -8.25
N VAL A 46 25.20 -3.20 -8.14
CA VAL A 46 26.63 -2.88 -7.98
C VAL A 46 27.13 -3.28 -6.60
N ASP A 47 26.27 -3.15 -5.58
CA ASP A 47 26.59 -3.56 -4.22
C ASP A 47 26.31 -5.06 -4.05
N GLU A 48 27.29 -5.78 -3.50
CA GLU A 48 27.18 -7.20 -3.15
C GLU A 48 27.16 -7.36 -1.64
N LEU A 49 26.42 -8.36 -1.16
CA LEU A 49 26.47 -8.75 0.25
C LEU A 49 27.81 -9.43 0.56
N ASP A 50 28.47 -8.98 1.62
CA ASP A 50 29.67 -9.60 2.16
C ASP A 50 29.37 -10.38 3.45
N PRO A 51 29.14 -11.71 3.36
CA PRO A 51 28.83 -12.53 4.53
C PRO A 51 29.94 -12.56 5.59
N THR A 52 31.17 -12.19 5.23
CA THR A 52 32.30 -12.21 6.19
C THR A 52 32.17 -11.11 7.23
N ARG A 53 31.38 -10.08 6.96
CA ARG A 53 31.11 -8.94 7.85
C ARG A 53 29.85 -9.14 8.71
N PHE A 54 29.03 -10.16 8.42
CA PHE A 54 27.81 -10.40 9.18
C PHE A 54 28.11 -10.73 10.64
N TYR A 55 27.29 -10.18 11.54
CA TYR A 55 27.37 -10.55 12.94
C TYR A 55 26.74 -11.96 13.14
N GLY A 56 27.56 -12.95 13.34
CA GLY A 56 27.13 -14.34 13.48
C GLY A 56 27.21 -15.14 12.17
N GLN A 57 27.02 -16.47 12.30
CA GLN A 57 27.27 -17.44 11.21
C GLN A 57 25.97 -18.11 10.68
N ASN A 58 24.81 -17.69 11.16
CA ASN A 58 23.53 -18.33 10.84
C ASN A 58 22.76 -17.61 9.72
N VAL A 59 23.46 -17.01 8.77
CA VAL A 59 22.88 -16.32 7.62
C VAL A 59 23.19 -17.12 6.36
N TYR A 60 22.15 -17.43 5.59
CA TYR A 60 22.22 -18.22 4.37
C TYR A 60 21.78 -17.35 3.21
N LEU A 61 22.54 -17.35 2.11
CA LEU A 61 22.24 -16.58 0.89
C LEU A 61 21.75 -17.53 -0.20
N GLU A 62 20.66 -17.18 -0.84
CA GLU A 62 20.13 -17.81 -2.04
C GLU A 62 19.75 -16.70 -3.04
N GLN A 63 19.82 -17.02 -4.33
CA GLN A 63 19.50 -16.07 -5.41
C GLN A 63 18.37 -16.60 -6.29
N ILE A 64 17.54 -15.71 -6.79
CA ILE A 64 16.49 -15.98 -7.78
C ILE A 64 16.62 -14.90 -8.85
N GLU A 65 17.18 -15.26 -10.01
CA GLU A 65 17.46 -14.32 -11.08
C GLU A 65 16.28 -14.12 -12.03
N ASP A 66 15.41 -15.12 -12.19
CA ASP A 66 14.24 -15.06 -13.07
C ASP A 66 12.95 -15.05 -12.23
N GLU A 67 12.02 -14.15 -12.56
CA GLU A 67 10.71 -14.06 -11.90
C GLU A 67 9.94 -15.40 -11.99
N ALA A 68 10.12 -16.15 -13.07
CA ALA A 68 9.49 -17.46 -13.24
C ALA A 68 9.97 -18.51 -12.21
N ASP A 69 11.15 -18.32 -11.63
CA ASP A 69 11.70 -19.16 -10.57
C ASP A 69 11.25 -18.74 -9.16
N PHE A 70 10.60 -17.58 -9.01
CA PHE A 70 10.01 -17.14 -7.75
C PHE A 70 8.71 -17.92 -7.49
N THR A 71 8.84 -19.18 -7.16
CA THR A 71 7.72 -20.11 -6.94
C THR A 71 7.70 -20.64 -5.51
N LYS A 72 6.50 -20.98 -5.03
CA LYS A 72 6.31 -21.57 -3.70
C LYS A 72 7.18 -22.81 -3.49
N GLU A 73 7.34 -23.65 -4.51
CA GLU A 73 8.15 -24.86 -4.51
C GLU A 73 9.63 -24.53 -4.27
N ASN A 74 10.17 -23.57 -5.00
CA ASN A 74 11.57 -23.15 -4.88
C ASN A 74 11.83 -22.51 -3.52
N LEU A 75 10.96 -21.62 -3.04
CA LEU A 75 11.06 -20.99 -1.74
C LEU A 75 11.07 -22.03 -0.61
N LEU A 76 10.18 -23.03 -0.70
CA LEU A 76 10.16 -24.14 0.27
C LEU A 76 11.39 -25.04 0.18
N ALA A 77 11.95 -25.25 -1.03
CA ALA A 77 13.16 -26.02 -1.22
C ALA A 77 14.39 -25.36 -0.58
N MET A 78 14.51 -24.02 -0.73
CA MET A 78 15.55 -23.23 -0.07
C MET A 78 15.41 -23.30 1.46
N ALA A 79 14.20 -23.10 1.97
CA ALA A 79 13.93 -23.13 3.41
C ALA A 79 14.18 -24.51 4.06
N LYS A 80 13.96 -25.61 3.33
CA LYS A 80 14.16 -26.97 3.85
C LYS A 80 15.61 -27.28 4.17
N LYS A 81 16.56 -26.58 3.56
CA LYS A 81 18.01 -26.78 3.84
C LYS A 81 18.37 -26.40 5.27
N HIS A 82 17.56 -25.52 5.89
CA HIS A 82 17.86 -24.92 7.19
C HIS A 82 16.59 -24.85 8.07
N ARG A 83 16.79 -24.81 9.40
CA ARG A 83 15.70 -24.49 10.33
C ARG A 83 15.72 -22.98 10.54
N LEU A 84 14.91 -22.27 9.78
CA LEU A 84 14.90 -20.82 9.75
C LEU A 84 14.07 -20.22 10.88
N ASP A 85 14.53 -19.08 11.38
CA ASP A 85 13.81 -18.23 12.32
C ASP A 85 13.17 -17.02 11.59
N ARG A 86 13.77 -16.60 10.46
CA ARG A 86 13.23 -15.51 9.61
C ARG A 86 13.75 -15.60 8.17
N VAL A 87 13.09 -14.87 7.30
CA VAL A 87 13.49 -14.67 5.88
C VAL A 87 13.62 -13.18 5.61
N VAL A 88 14.64 -12.80 4.86
CA VAL A 88 14.83 -11.46 4.28
C VAL A 88 14.74 -11.63 2.78
N ILE A 89 13.88 -10.86 2.12
CA ILE A 89 13.75 -10.90 0.66
C ILE A 89 14.15 -9.53 0.11
N GLU A 90 15.21 -9.49 -0.68
CA GLU A 90 15.55 -8.38 -1.55
C GLU A 90 14.85 -8.60 -2.89
N TYR A 91 13.67 -7.99 -3.02
CA TYR A 91 12.81 -8.24 -4.19
C TYR A 91 13.21 -7.37 -5.37
N ASN A 92 13.13 -7.93 -6.58
CA ASN A 92 13.46 -7.22 -7.81
C ASN A 92 12.49 -6.05 -8.06
N GLY A 93 13.04 -4.87 -8.30
CA GLY A 93 12.27 -3.64 -8.47
C GLY A 93 11.36 -3.64 -9.70
N MET A 94 11.63 -4.48 -10.70
CA MET A 94 10.85 -4.58 -11.93
C MET A 94 9.73 -5.62 -11.86
N TRP A 95 9.76 -6.54 -10.88
CA TRP A 95 8.72 -7.55 -10.72
C TRP A 95 7.53 -6.98 -9.92
N LEU A 96 6.31 -7.42 -10.23
CA LEU A 96 5.11 -7.01 -9.50
C LEU A 96 5.01 -7.76 -8.16
N LEU A 97 4.58 -7.06 -7.11
CA LEU A 97 4.40 -7.65 -5.77
C LEU A 97 3.31 -8.73 -5.75
N ASN A 98 2.37 -8.69 -6.68
CA ASN A 98 1.36 -9.76 -6.79
C ASN A 98 2.01 -11.13 -7.01
N THR A 99 3.05 -11.23 -7.84
CA THR A 99 3.82 -12.47 -8.03
C THR A 99 4.40 -12.97 -6.71
N LEU A 100 4.94 -12.08 -5.89
CA LEU A 100 5.45 -12.44 -4.56
C LEU A 100 4.34 -12.96 -3.65
N TYR A 101 3.24 -12.20 -3.50
CA TYR A 101 2.16 -12.57 -2.57
C TYR A 101 1.49 -13.89 -2.94
N GLU A 102 1.31 -14.17 -4.23
CA GLU A 102 0.72 -15.43 -4.71
C GLU A 102 1.64 -16.64 -4.49
N ASN A 103 2.94 -16.44 -4.47
CA ASN A 103 3.93 -17.51 -4.36
C ASN A 103 4.52 -17.70 -2.95
N LEU A 104 4.25 -16.79 -2.01
CA LEU A 104 4.70 -17.00 -0.64
C LEU A 104 4.10 -18.29 -0.03
N PRO A 105 4.90 -19.12 0.65
CA PRO A 105 4.39 -20.25 1.42
C PRO A 105 3.39 -19.81 2.50
N GLU A 106 2.34 -20.59 2.74
CA GLU A 106 1.22 -20.23 3.65
C GLU A 106 1.64 -19.90 5.11
N ASN A 107 2.76 -20.44 5.54
CA ASN A 107 3.29 -20.18 6.88
C ASN A 107 4.31 -19.02 6.93
N TRP A 108 4.66 -18.44 5.77
CA TRP A 108 5.48 -17.25 5.70
C TRP A 108 4.58 -16.02 5.83
N VAL A 109 4.92 -15.13 6.74
CA VAL A 109 4.10 -13.94 7.02
C VAL A 109 4.99 -12.72 6.86
N ILE A 110 4.60 -11.81 5.96
CA ILE A 110 5.27 -10.52 5.87
C ILE A 110 5.12 -9.83 7.22
N TYR A 111 6.24 -9.64 7.86
CA TYR A 111 6.34 -8.99 9.16
C TYR A 111 6.61 -7.49 8.99
N GLN A 112 7.38 -7.14 7.98
CA GLN A 112 7.68 -5.77 7.62
C GLN A 112 7.91 -5.68 6.10
N GLU A 113 7.31 -4.68 5.48
CA GLU A 113 7.49 -4.34 4.06
C GLU A 113 8.02 -2.93 3.96
N MET A 114 9.23 -2.79 3.39
CA MET A 114 9.92 -1.51 3.27
C MET A 114 10.31 -1.27 1.82
N MET A 115 10.15 -0.03 1.38
CA MET A 115 10.60 0.42 0.07
C MET A 115 11.85 1.30 0.22
N PHE A 116 12.84 1.08 -0.64
CA PHE A 116 14.07 1.89 -0.70
C PHE A 116 14.16 2.60 -2.04
N ALA A 117 14.45 3.88 -2.00
CA ALA A 117 14.60 4.69 -3.20
C ALA A 117 15.71 5.72 -3.03
N ASP A 118 16.41 6.03 -4.11
CA ASP A 118 17.30 7.18 -4.16
C ASP A 118 16.47 8.45 -4.27
N ALA A 119 16.62 9.36 -3.31
CA ALA A 119 15.87 10.61 -3.26
C ALA A 119 16.04 11.46 -4.51
N ASN A 120 17.23 11.42 -5.14
CA ASN A 120 17.51 12.19 -6.36
C ASN A 120 16.74 11.70 -7.58
N THR A 121 16.37 10.41 -7.63
CA THR A 121 15.72 9.80 -8.79
C THR A 121 14.27 9.46 -8.56
N PHE A 122 13.76 9.55 -7.32
CA PHE A 122 12.42 9.16 -6.92
C PHE A 122 11.32 9.78 -7.80
N LEU A 123 11.33 11.10 -7.97
CA LEU A 123 10.34 11.80 -8.79
C LEU A 123 10.42 11.41 -10.26
N SER A 124 11.64 11.17 -10.77
CA SER A 124 11.85 10.69 -12.15
C SER A 124 11.31 9.27 -12.35
N TYR A 125 11.54 8.36 -11.41
CA TYR A 125 10.96 7.03 -11.44
C TYR A 125 9.44 7.08 -11.35
N ASN A 126 8.89 7.91 -10.47
CA ASN A 126 7.45 8.12 -10.38
C ASN A 126 6.84 8.62 -11.69
N ALA A 127 7.50 9.55 -12.39
CA ALA A 127 7.01 10.08 -13.65
C ALA A 127 7.05 9.05 -14.81
N ASN A 128 8.06 8.17 -14.83
CA ASN A 128 8.32 7.27 -15.97
C ASN A 128 7.83 5.83 -15.73
N MET A 129 7.72 5.40 -14.46
CA MET A 129 7.41 4.03 -14.07
C MET A 129 6.32 4.02 -12.99
N ARG A 130 5.28 4.85 -13.18
CA ARG A 130 4.22 5.11 -12.20
C ARG A 130 3.57 3.83 -11.67
N GLN A 131 3.26 2.87 -12.55
CA GLN A 131 2.62 1.62 -12.15
C GLN A 131 3.46 0.82 -11.16
N LEU A 132 4.77 0.68 -11.42
CA LEU A 132 5.68 -0.01 -10.51
C LEU A 132 5.88 0.76 -9.19
N MET A 133 5.87 2.10 -9.24
CA MET A 133 5.94 2.93 -8.05
C MET A 133 4.71 2.72 -7.16
N VAL A 134 3.51 2.72 -7.74
CA VAL A 134 2.25 2.45 -7.03
C VAL A 134 2.25 1.04 -6.45
N ASP A 135 2.66 0.03 -7.23
CA ASP A 135 2.76 -1.36 -6.79
C ASP A 135 3.61 -1.51 -5.52
N LYS A 136 4.78 -0.83 -5.46
CA LYS A 136 5.69 -0.90 -4.30
C LYS A 136 5.21 -0.08 -3.10
N LEU A 137 4.55 1.06 -3.32
CA LEU A 137 4.14 1.95 -2.24
C LEU A 137 2.80 1.57 -1.61
N GLN A 138 1.93 0.89 -2.33
CA GLN A 138 0.55 0.65 -1.88
C GLN A 138 0.47 -0.20 -0.59
N GLY A 139 1.37 -1.19 -0.44
CA GLY A 139 1.46 -2.07 0.73
C GLY A 139 2.57 -1.71 1.72
N CYS A 140 3.41 -0.77 1.36
CA CYS A 140 4.63 -0.43 2.05
C CYS A 140 4.35 0.25 3.41
N GLU A 141 4.96 -0.26 4.48
CA GLU A 141 4.86 0.35 5.82
C GLU A 141 5.77 1.56 5.96
N MET A 142 6.94 1.53 5.31
CA MET A 142 7.94 2.58 5.36
C MET A 142 8.66 2.72 4.02
N ILE A 143 8.80 3.94 3.53
CA ILE A 143 9.73 4.26 2.46
C ILE A 143 10.95 4.99 3.03
N VAL A 144 12.14 4.52 2.65
CA VAL A 144 13.43 5.12 2.97
C VAL A 144 13.97 5.79 1.71
N LEU A 145 14.03 7.11 1.73
CA LEU A 145 14.61 7.94 0.68
C LEU A 145 16.07 8.19 1.03
N ASN A 146 16.96 7.41 0.46
CA ASN A 146 18.38 7.52 0.78
C ASN A 146 19.13 8.44 -0.18
N ARG A 147 20.39 8.77 0.18
CA ARG A 147 21.21 9.77 -0.52
C ARG A 147 20.50 11.11 -0.67
N THR A 148 19.69 11.49 0.32
CA THR A 148 18.89 12.72 0.30
C THR A 148 19.78 13.95 0.23
N PRO A 149 19.66 14.80 -0.79
CA PRO A 149 20.38 16.08 -0.82
C PRO A 149 19.70 17.11 0.08
N GLU A 150 20.46 18.07 0.63
CA GLU A 150 19.92 19.10 1.53
C GLU A 150 18.78 19.95 0.93
N ASN A 151 18.74 20.08 -0.39
CA ASN A 151 17.77 20.90 -1.11
C ASN A 151 16.67 20.09 -1.80
N ILE A 152 16.38 18.88 -1.32
CA ILE A 152 15.31 18.04 -1.87
C ILE A 152 13.93 18.70 -1.72
N ASP A 153 13.08 18.55 -2.72
CA ASP A 153 11.69 18.97 -2.64
C ASP A 153 10.85 17.93 -1.88
N LYS A 154 10.85 18.04 -0.55
CA LYS A 154 10.10 17.15 0.34
C LYS A 154 8.58 17.26 0.12
N ASP A 155 8.09 18.45 -0.19
CA ASP A 155 6.65 18.68 -0.41
C ASP A 155 6.15 17.90 -1.64
N GLU A 156 6.93 17.89 -2.73
CA GLU A 156 6.55 17.13 -3.93
C GLU A 156 6.64 15.62 -3.71
N ILE A 157 7.69 15.16 -3.04
CA ILE A 157 7.85 13.73 -2.67
C ILE A 157 6.70 13.29 -1.76
N HIS A 158 6.40 14.08 -0.72
CA HIS A 158 5.29 13.84 0.20
C HIS A 158 3.97 13.69 -0.55
N LYS A 159 3.62 14.63 -1.43
CA LYS A 159 2.39 14.58 -2.24
C LYS A 159 2.31 13.30 -3.07
N VAL A 160 3.41 12.90 -3.73
CA VAL A 160 3.46 11.67 -4.52
C VAL A 160 3.16 10.46 -3.65
N ILE A 161 3.82 10.32 -2.50
CA ILE A 161 3.65 9.18 -1.61
C ILE A 161 2.25 9.18 -0.99
N ARG A 162 1.77 10.32 -0.48
CA ARG A 162 0.43 10.45 0.11
C ARG A 162 -0.68 10.25 -0.92
N GLY A 163 -0.43 10.59 -2.19
CA GLY A 163 -1.30 10.25 -3.30
C GLY A 163 -1.45 8.73 -3.53
N ILE A 164 -0.55 7.89 -3.02
CA ILE A 164 -0.59 6.44 -3.13
C ILE A 164 -0.95 5.77 -1.80
N SER A 165 -0.30 6.15 -0.71
CA SER A 165 -0.51 5.61 0.63
C SER A 165 -0.44 6.70 1.70
N ARG A 166 -1.48 6.81 2.52
CA ARG A 166 -1.50 7.73 3.66
C ARG A 166 -0.80 7.16 4.90
N ARG A 167 -0.59 5.85 4.95
CA ARG A 167 -0.03 5.13 6.11
C ARG A 167 1.48 4.96 6.07
N THR A 168 2.06 4.96 4.88
CA THR A 168 3.49 4.75 4.70
C THR A 168 4.29 5.78 5.49
N ALA A 169 5.12 5.35 6.42
CA ALA A 169 6.09 6.22 7.06
C ALA A 169 7.15 6.65 6.03
N ILE A 170 7.49 7.94 6.00
CA ILE A 170 8.48 8.47 5.07
C ILE A 170 9.71 8.87 5.86
N THR A 171 10.87 8.37 5.46
CA THR A 171 12.15 8.74 6.06
C THR A 171 13.13 9.22 4.98
N TYR A 172 13.96 10.17 5.36
CA TYR A 172 15.01 10.76 4.53
C TYR A 172 16.35 10.46 5.17
N ASP A 173 17.16 9.64 4.50
CA ASP A 173 18.52 9.29 4.95
C ASP A 173 19.54 10.14 4.22
N TYR A 174 20.33 10.86 4.97
CA TYR A 174 21.32 11.79 4.45
C TYR A 174 22.72 11.16 4.37
N PRO A 175 23.59 11.65 3.47
CA PRO A 175 24.95 11.10 3.30
C PRO A 175 25.84 11.20 4.52
N ASP A 176 25.55 12.08 5.47
CA ASP A 176 26.26 12.23 6.74
C ASP A 176 25.78 11.24 7.84
N GLY A 177 24.76 10.42 7.52
CA GLY A 177 24.23 9.39 8.38
C GLY A 177 23.11 9.85 9.31
N HIS A 178 22.65 11.10 9.22
CA HIS A 178 21.45 11.48 9.94
C HIS A 178 20.19 11.06 9.17
N VAL A 179 19.10 10.80 9.92
CA VAL A 179 17.81 10.39 9.39
C VAL A 179 16.75 11.36 9.88
N GLU A 180 15.92 11.83 8.97
CA GLU A 180 14.74 12.64 9.28
C GLU A 180 13.47 11.89 8.94
N TYR A 181 12.44 12.05 9.76
CA TYR A 181 11.08 11.62 9.44
C TYR A 181 10.32 12.75 8.77
N ASP A 182 9.45 12.38 7.84
CA ASP A 182 8.54 13.35 7.24
C ASP A 182 7.50 13.79 8.27
N GLU A 183 7.50 15.09 8.58
CA GLU A 183 6.58 15.70 9.54
C GLU A 183 5.52 16.58 8.85
N ILE A 184 5.42 16.51 7.51
CA ILE A 184 4.43 17.29 6.76
C ILE A 184 3.03 16.79 7.12
N GLU A 185 2.19 17.68 7.61
CA GLU A 185 0.80 17.38 7.91
C GLU A 185 -0.01 17.27 6.60
N ASP A 186 -0.85 16.26 6.53
CA ASP A 186 -1.71 15.98 5.38
C ASP A 186 -3.17 15.90 5.84
N PRO A 187 -3.79 17.04 6.15
CA PRO A 187 -5.17 17.08 6.60
C PRO A 187 -6.12 16.58 5.51
N LEU A 188 -7.23 15.98 5.93
CA LEU A 188 -8.31 15.66 5.01
C LEU A 188 -8.89 16.95 4.42
N PRO A 189 -9.26 16.99 3.13
CA PRO A 189 -9.87 18.17 2.50
C PRO A 189 -11.28 18.46 3.00
N PHE A 190 -11.82 17.62 3.87
CA PHE A 190 -13.15 17.76 4.48
C PHE A 190 -13.06 17.59 6.01
N ASP A 191 -13.99 18.24 6.73
CA ASP A 191 -14.08 18.14 8.18
C ASP A 191 -14.78 16.84 8.60
N ILE A 192 -13.99 15.87 9.09
CA ILE A 192 -14.46 14.56 9.57
C ILE A 192 -15.35 14.70 10.83
N ASP A 193 -15.25 15.78 11.58
CA ASP A 193 -16.00 16.01 12.82
C ASP A 193 -17.26 16.86 12.59
N ALA A 194 -17.49 17.29 11.36
CA ALA A 194 -18.74 17.97 11.00
C ALA A 194 -19.96 17.07 11.26
N PRO A 195 -21.13 17.64 11.63
CA PRO A 195 -22.37 16.88 11.77
C PRO A 195 -22.76 16.08 10.52
N VAL A 196 -22.41 16.60 9.36
CA VAL A 196 -22.46 15.92 8.06
C VAL A 196 -21.13 16.17 7.36
N VAL A 197 -20.37 15.10 7.16
CA VAL A 197 -19.08 15.14 6.45
C VAL A 197 -19.41 15.27 4.95
N VAL A 198 -19.20 16.45 4.38
CA VAL A 198 -19.48 16.72 2.96
C VAL A 198 -18.23 16.38 2.15
N ILE A 199 -18.37 15.43 1.23
CA ILE A 199 -17.32 15.02 0.31
C ILE A 199 -17.61 15.67 -1.05
N GLU A 200 -16.77 16.60 -1.43
CA GLU A 200 -16.87 17.26 -2.72
C GLU A 200 -16.45 16.32 -3.87
N ASP A 201 -16.78 16.70 -5.10
CA ASP A 201 -16.51 15.84 -6.27
C ASP A 201 -15.01 15.52 -6.45
N GLY A 202 -14.11 16.43 -6.11
CA GLY A 202 -12.66 16.23 -6.16
C GLY A 202 -12.12 15.34 -5.05
N ASP A 203 -12.83 15.23 -3.92
CA ASP A 203 -12.31 14.60 -2.71
C ASP A 203 -12.69 13.12 -2.57
N TYR A 204 -13.51 12.59 -3.49
CA TYR A 204 -14.05 11.22 -3.36
C TYR A 204 -12.95 10.16 -3.29
N ALA A 205 -11.89 10.28 -4.06
CA ALA A 205 -10.79 9.32 -4.06
C ALA A 205 -10.09 9.29 -2.68
N LEU A 206 -9.78 10.47 -2.12
CA LEU A 206 -9.19 10.61 -0.80
C LEU A 206 -10.13 10.09 0.29
N PHE A 207 -11.42 10.44 0.22
CA PHE A 207 -12.43 9.92 1.15
C PHE A 207 -12.48 8.40 1.16
N TYR A 208 -12.57 7.77 -0.01
CA TYR A 208 -12.70 6.32 -0.09
C TYR A 208 -11.44 5.60 0.40
N ARG A 209 -10.27 6.14 0.10
CA ARG A 209 -9.00 5.59 0.59
C ARG A 209 -8.92 5.69 2.11
N ASP A 210 -9.14 6.88 2.66
CA ASP A 210 -9.09 7.12 4.10
C ASP A 210 -10.14 6.26 4.84
N LEU A 211 -11.36 6.15 4.30
CA LEU A 211 -12.38 5.23 4.81
C LEU A 211 -11.93 3.77 4.78
N SER A 212 -11.17 3.35 3.76
CA SER A 212 -10.69 1.97 3.65
C SER A 212 -9.55 1.66 4.62
N GLU A 213 -8.71 2.65 4.90
CA GLU A 213 -7.54 2.52 5.78
C GLU A 213 -7.89 2.75 7.25
N GLU A 214 -8.81 3.66 7.55
CA GLU A 214 -9.18 4.13 8.91
C GLU A 214 -10.70 4.01 9.14
N MET A 215 -11.29 2.86 8.78
CA MET A 215 -12.75 2.73 8.75
C MET A 215 -13.43 3.02 10.09
N GLU A 216 -12.77 2.73 11.22
CA GLU A 216 -13.32 2.95 12.56
C GLU A 216 -13.64 4.43 12.83
N LYS A 217 -12.89 5.36 12.28
CA LYS A 217 -13.15 6.80 12.48
C LYS A 217 -14.43 7.28 11.77
N TYR A 218 -14.93 6.50 10.81
CA TYR A 218 -16.17 6.79 10.10
C TYR A 218 -17.39 6.09 10.70
N ASP A 219 -17.21 5.14 11.63
CA ASP A 219 -18.33 4.44 12.24
C ASP A 219 -19.25 5.41 12.98
N GLY A 220 -20.52 5.42 12.61
CA GLY A 220 -21.50 6.35 13.16
C GLY A 220 -21.49 7.76 12.56
N LYS A 221 -20.55 8.12 11.70
CA LYS A 221 -20.52 9.43 11.01
C LYS A 221 -21.60 9.49 9.92
N THR A 222 -22.15 10.68 9.73
CA THR A 222 -23.03 10.95 8.60
C THR A 222 -22.22 11.58 7.48
N VAL A 223 -22.24 10.98 6.30
CA VAL A 223 -21.51 11.47 5.12
C VAL A 223 -22.47 11.87 4.01
N ARG A 224 -22.04 12.80 3.18
CA ARG A 224 -22.75 13.25 1.98
C ARG A 224 -21.79 13.26 0.81
N PHE A 225 -22.10 12.52 -0.24
CA PHE A 225 -21.27 12.48 -1.45
C PHE A 225 -22.11 12.22 -2.70
N LYS A 226 -21.54 12.52 -3.87
CA LYS A 226 -22.10 12.18 -5.17
C LYS A 226 -21.50 10.89 -5.71
N GLY A 227 -22.34 9.97 -6.16
CA GLY A 227 -21.91 8.69 -6.70
C GLY A 227 -22.80 8.17 -7.82
N ILE A 228 -22.25 7.22 -8.57
CA ILE A 228 -22.99 6.45 -9.57
C ILE A 228 -23.50 5.15 -8.93
N VAL A 229 -24.72 4.78 -9.24
CA VAL A 229 -25.39 3.61 -8.67
C VAL A 229 -25.02 2.35 -9.45
N ALA A 230 -24.79 1.26 -8.75
CA ALA A 230 -24.76 -0.10 -9.28
C ALA A 230 -25.71 -1.00 -8.47
N ARG A 231 -26.23 -2.06 -9.11
CA ARG A 231 -27.03 -3.09 -8.45
C ARG A 231 -26.35 -4.44 -8.60
N ASP A 232 -26.22 -5.15 -7.47
CA ASP A 232 -25.65 -6.50 -7.43
C ASP A 232 -26.50 -7.41 -6.53
N GLY A 233 -27.17 -8.39 -7.12
CA GLY A 233 -27.91 -9.43 -6.40
C GLY A 233 -28.93 -8.92 -5.38
N GLY A 234 -29.57 -7.76 -5.61
CA GLY A 234 -30.51 -7.11 -4.70
C GLY A 234 -29.88 -6.04 -3.80
N ASN A 235 -28.55 -5.94 -3.74
CA ASN A 235 -27.87 -4.83 -3.07
C ASN A 235 -27.86 -3.60 -3.99
N ILE A 236 -27.91 -2.43 -3.36
CA ILE A 236 -27.67 -1.16 -4.01
C ILE A 236 -26.31 -0.67 -3.56
N LEU A 237 -25.50 -0.34 -4.52
CA LEU A 237 -24.15 0.17 -4.33
C LEU A 237 -24.11 1.60 -4.90
N ALA A 238 -23.40 2.50 -4.24
CA ALA A 238 -23.18 3.83 -4.77
C ALA A 238 -21.75 4.30 -4.45
N GLY A 239 -21.08 4.81 -5.44
CA GLY A 239 -19.71 5.28 -5.34
C GLY A 239 -19.20 5.83 -6.66
N ARG A 240 -17.89 5.85 -6.82
CA ARG A 240 -17.27 6.36 -8.06
C ARG A 240 -16.21 5.41 -8.57
N HIS A 241 -15.89 5.54 -9.83
CA HIS A 241 -14.67 5.00 -10.37
C HIS A 241 -13.50 5.86 -9.90
N VAL A 242 -12.44 5.23 -9.45
CA VAL A 242 -11.21 5.89 -8.97
C VAL A 242 -10.05 5.40 -9.81
N MET A 243 -9.19 6.32 -10.19
CA MET A 243 -7.92 6.05 -10.86
C MET A 243 -6.77 6.42 -9.93
N THR A 244 -5.85 5.49 -9.71
CA THR A 244 -4.68 5.73 -8.86
C THR A 244 -3.47 6.17 -9.69
N CYS A 245 -3.17 5.47 -10.77
CA CYS A 245 -1.97 5.75 -11.57
C CYS A 245 -2.26 5.94 -13.07
N CYS A 246 -3.15 5.16 -13.67
CA CYS A 246 -3.40 5.21 -15.11
C CYS A 246 -4.79 4.65 -15.45
N ALA A 247 -5.16 4.73 -16.72
CA ALA A 247 -6.48 4.28 -17.17
C ALA A 247 -6.75 2.78 -16.93
N ASP A 248 -5.70 1.96 -16.85
CA ASP A 248 -5.83 0.52 -16.68
C ASP A 248 -6.17 0.12 -15.23
N ASP A 249 -5.95 1.01 -14.25
CA ASP A 249 -6.28 0.75 -12.84
C ASP A 249 -7.62 1.34 -12.40
N ILE A 250 -8.40 1.88 -13.32
CA ILE A 250 -9.72 2.43 -12.99
C ILE A 250 -10.61 1.32 -12.44
N ALA A 251 -10.98 1.46 -11.16
CA ALA A 251 -11.86 0.53 -10.48
C ALA A 251 -13.06 1.26 -9.85
N TYR A 252 -14.19 0.55 -9.75
CA TYR A 252 -15.39 1.07 -9.09
C TYR A 252 -15.29 0.83 -7.58
N HIS A 253 -15.34 1.90 -6.81
CA HIS A 253 -15.20 1.92 -5.36
C HIS A 253 -16.49 2.40 -4.69
N PRO A 254 -17.48 1.52 -4.47
CA PRO A 254 -18.75 1.88 -3.86
C PRO A 254 -18.83 1.56 -2.38
N LEU A 255 -19.82 2.17 -1.74
CA LEU A 255 -20.39 1.72 -0.47
C LEU A 255 -21.66 0.89 -0.71
N VAL A 256 -21.89 -0.11 0.14
CA VAL A 256 -23.19 -0.78 0.20
C VAL A 256 -24.20 0.19 0.82
N CYS A 257 -25.34 0.39 0.15
CA CYS A 257 -26.36 1.33 0.56
C CYS A 257 -27.63 0.61 1.03
N VAL A 258 -28.08 0.94 2.23
CA VAL A 258 -29.32 0.45 2.83
C VAL A 258 -30.34 1.57 2.90
N PHE A 259 -31.50 1.35 2.33
CA PHE A 259 -32.63 2.30 2.29
C PHE A 259 -33.73 1.83 3.21
N SER A 260 -34.39 2.75 3.92
CA SER A 260 -35.55 2.45 4.78
C SER A 260 -36.79 1.97 4.02
N GLN A 261 -36.88 2.30 2.73
CA GLN A 261 -37.94 1.88 1.81
C GLN A 261 -37.34 1.36 0.51
N PRO A 262 -38.07 0.55 -0.28
CA PRO A 262 -37.60 0.07 -1.57
C PRO A 262 -37.19 1.23 -2.49
N SER A 263 -35.96 1.21 -2.94
CA SER A 263 -35.39 2.26 -3.81
C SER A 263 -35.71 1.96 -5.28
N THR A 264 -36.08 2.99 -6.03
CA THR A 264 -36.33 2.96 -7.48
C THR A 264 -35.08 3.25 -8.31
N LEU A 265 -33.94 3.52 -7.67
CA LEU A 265 -32.67 3.82 -8.34
C LEU A 265 -32.26 2.69 -9.27
N LYS A 266 -31.69 3.03 -10.41
CA LYS A 266 -31.22 2.09 -11.44
C LYS A 266 -29.70 2.15 -11.53
N THR A 267 -29.12 1.09 -12.05
CA THR A 267 -27.69 1.09 -12.41
C THR A 267 -27.41 2.23 -13.38
N ARG A 268 -26.33 2.97 -13.14
CA ARG A 268 -25.86 4.18 -13.82
C ARG A 268 -26.60 5.47 -13.47
N ASP A 269 -27.57 5.47 -12.55
CA ASP A 269 -28.09 6.74 -12.01
C ASP A 269 -26.97 7.46 -11.24
N TRP A 270 -26.84 8.76 -11.48
CA TRP A 270 -26.02 9.63 -10.64
C TRP A 270 -26.89 10.23 -9.55
N VAL A 271 -26.42 10.11 -8.31
CA VAL A 271 -27.16 10.55 -7.13
C VAL A 271 -26.22 11.23 -6.13
N THR A 272 -26.77 12.20 -5.40
CA THR A 272 -26.19 12.67 -4.15
C THR A 272 -26.87 11.92 -3.02
N LEU A 273 -26.09 11.26 -2.17
CA LEU A 273 -26.54 10.50 -1.04
C LEU A 273 -26.08 11.16 0.26
N THR A 274 -26.99 11.24 1.24
CA THR A 274 -26.64 11.50 2.63
C THR A 274 -27.03 10.29 3.44
N GLY A 275 -26.14 9.82 4.31
CA GLY A 275 -26.42 8.65 5.14
C GLY A 275 -25.40 8.44 6.22
N LYS A 276 -25.77 7.58 7.18
CA LYS A 276 -24.91 7.21 8.31
C LYS A 276 -24.11 5.96 7.97
N ILE A 277 -22.79 6.02 8.13
CA ILE A 277 -21.92 4.85 8.00
C ILE A 277 -22.03 3.99 9.26
N LYS A 278 -22.11 2.67 9.07
CA LYS A 278 -21.95 1.67 10.12
C LYS A 278 -21.02 0.56 9.64
N LEU A 279 -20.16 0.11 10.53
CA LEU A 279 -19.30 -1.02 10.25
C LEU A 279 -20.04 -2.33 10.53
N GLU A 280 -20.30 -3.09 9.50
CA GLU A 280 -21.07 -4.34 9.60
C GLU A 280 -20.43 -5.44 8.76
N LYS A 281 -20.66 -6.70 9.18
CA LYS A 281 -20.31 -7.86 8.34
C LYS A 281 -21.21 -7.89 7.10
N HIS A 282 -20.63 -7.82 5.94
CA HIS A 282 -21.36 -7.92 4.69
C HIS A 282 -20.62 -8.78 3.68
N LYS A 283 -21.36 -9.62 2.92
CA LYS A 283 -20.79 -10.59 1.98
C LYS A 283 -19.90 -9.96 0.90
N LEU A 284 -20.19 -8.73 0.49
CA LEU A 284 -19.44 -8.02 -0.52
C LEU A 284 -18.06 -7.53 -0.02
N TYR A 285 -17.91 -7.37 1.30
CA TYR A 285 -16.63 -6.97 1.91
C TYR A 285 -15.79 -8.17 2.36
N ARG A 286 -16.27 -9.41 2.20
CA ARG A 286 -15.63 -10.62 2.75
C ARG A 286 -15.33 -10.54 4.26
N GLY A 287 -15.97 -9.62 4.98
CA GLY A 287 -15.75 -9.31 6.39
C GLY A 287 -16.58 -8.15 6.86
N VAL A 288 -16.02 -7.37 7.78
CA VAL A 288 -16.59 -6.10 8.23
C VAL A 288 -16.23 -5.02 7.21
N GLY A 289 -17.20 -4.17 6.89
CA GLY A 289 -16.99 -3.04 5.99
C GLY A 289 -18.05 -1.95 6.18
N PRO A 290 -17.86 -0.77 5.56
CA PRO A 290 -18.72 0.38 5.74
C PRO A 290 -20.02 0.24 4.96
N VAL A 291 -21.14 0.17 5.68
CA VAL A 291 -22.51 0.16 5.12
C VAL A 291 -23.13 1.54 5.33
N LEU A 292 -23.62 2.16 4.27
CA LEU A 292 -24.27 3.46 4.29
C LEU A 292 -25.79 3.30 4.49
N TYR A 293 -26.29 3.73 5.63
CA TYR A 293 -27.73 3.83 5.92
C TYR A 293 -28.23 5.17 5.40
N VAL A 294 -28.83 5.12 4.22
CA VAL A 294 -29.22 6.31 3.47
C VAL A 294 -30.43 7.00 4.11
N THR A 295 -30.28 8.28 4.41
CA THR A 295 -31.37 9.13 4.94
C THR A 295 -31.97 10.03 3.87
N GLU A 296 -31.12 10.49 2.92
CA GLU A 296 -31.54 11.38 1.83
C GLU A 296 -30.91 10.94 0.52
N THR A 297 -31.66 11.10 -0.57
CA THR A 297 -31.21 10.81 -1.92
C THR A 297 -31.81 11.80 -2.90
N THR A 298 -30.97 12.39 -3.73
CA THR A 298 -31.40 13.24 -4.86
C THR A 298 -30.69 12.83 -6.13
N PHE A 299 -31.39 12.87 -7.28
CA PHE A 299 -30.71 12.70 -8.56
C PHE A 299 -29.73 13.85 -8.79
N ALA A 300 -28.58 13.53 -9.35
CA ALA A 300 -27.52 14.49 -9.64
C ALA A 300 -27.07 14.38 -11.10
N VAL A 301 -26.49 15.44 -11.61
CA VAL A 301 -25.72 15.37 -12.86
C VAL A 301 -24.33 14.80 -12.58
N PRO A 302 -23.73 14.07 -13.55
CA PRO A 302 -22.34 13.63 -13.41
C PRO A 302 -21.42 14.81 -13.06
N PRO A 303 -20.37 14.59 -12.25
CA PRO A 303 -19.35 15.61 -12.05
C PRO A 303 -18.57 15.87 -13.35
N ALA A 304 -17.89 17.01 -13.46
CA ALA A 304 -17.08 17.33 -14.63
C ALA A 304 -16.01 16.27 -14.91
N GLN A 305 -15.45 15.69 -13.86
CA GLN A 305 -14.54 14.55 -13.90
C GLN A 305 -15.26 13.33 -13.30
N GLU A 306 -15.75 12.42 -14.14
CA GLU A 306 -16.50 11.25 -13.66
C GLU A 306 -15.63 10.24 -12.92
N VAL A 307 -14.37 10.07 -13.33
CA VAL A 307 -13.38 9.24 -12.63
C VAL A 307 -12.68 10.10 -11.60
N ALA A 308 -12.81 9.75 -10.34
CA ALA A 308 -12.11 10.45 -9.26
C ALA A 308 -10.63 10.11 -9.28
N THR A 309 -9.78 11.09 -8.94
CA THR A 309 -8.32 10.94 -8.86
C THR A 309 -7.83 11.51 -7.55
N PHE A 310 -6.57 11.30 -7.24
CA PHE A 310 -5.92 11.85 -6.05
C PHE A 310 -5.24 13.21 -6.29
N TYR A 311 -5.43 13.78 -7.48
CA TYR A 311 -4.78 15.02 -7.94
C TYR A 311 -5.83 16.02 -8.42
#